data_beb6df58425c53fd7c46a28279946a4d
#
_entry.id   beb6df58425c53fd7c46a28279946a4d
#
_cell.length_a   1.000
_cell.length_b   1.000
_cell.length_c   1.000
_cell.angle_alpha   90.00
_cell.angle_beta   90.00
_cell.angle_gamma   90.00
#
_symmetry.space_group_name_H-M   'P 1'
#
loop_
_entity.id
_entity.type
_entity.pdbx_description
1 polymer ?
#
loop_
_entity_poly.entity_id
_entity_poly.type
_entity_poly.pdbx_seq_one_letter_code
_entity_poly.pdbx_strand_id
1 'polypeptide(L)'
;MPARAGSPAATAEPTGGAIDIAVLLLPRFSLMALASVLEPFRVANRLAGRELYRWRFVGAEAGRVQASSGLPITTGLSVRDPITARRVIVCTSFEPMAAAGRAVLAWLRRLDAAGAELWAVDTGAFLLAEAGLLAGRTVTLHWESLAAFAELHDGVATSRSLFERSGRVATCAGGTAGIDLALTAIAAEHG
;
A
#
# COMPACT_ATOMS: atom_id res chain seq x y z
N MET A 1 7.09 -48.72 30.21
CA MET A 1 6.33 -47.46 30.43
C MET A 1 6.57 -46.56 29.24
N PRO A 2 5.58 -46.28 28.39
CA PRO A 2 5.77 -45.39 27.26
C PRO A 2 5.62 -43.92 27.69
N ALA A 3 6.54 -43.06 27.20
CA ALA A 3 6.58 -41.64 27.44
C ALA A 3 5.37 -40.95 26.80
N ARG A 4 4.70 -40.10 27.56
CA ARG A 4 3.58 -39.25 27.08
C ARG A 4 4.11 -38.22 26.08
N ALA A 5 3.59 -38.25 24.88
CA ALA A 5 3.77 -37.17 23.90
C ALA A 5 3.12 -35.88 24.45
N GLY A 6 3.93 -34.83 24.56
CA GLY A 6 3.45 -33.49 24.94
C GLY A 6 2.51 -32.97 23.87
N SER A 7 1.35 -32.51 24.29
CA SER A 7 0.37 -31.79 23.48
C SER A 7 1.02 -30.51 22.93
N PRO A 8 0.86 -30.16 21.65
CA PRO A 8 1.35 -28.88 21.15
C PRO A 8 0.57 -27.76 21.87
N ALA A 9 1.33 -26.77 22.36
CA ALA A 9 0.77 -25.57 22.97
C ALA A 9 -0.22 -24.91 22.00
N ALA A 10 -1.44 -24.71 22.46
CA ALA A 10 -2.43 -23.93 21.73
C ALA A 10 -1.90 -22.51 21.54
N THR A 11 -1.54 -22.17 20.31
CA THR A 11 -1.25 -20.79 19.91
C THR A 11 -2.50 -19.98 20.17
N ALA A 12 -2.42 -18.97 21.05
CA ALA A 12 -3.49 -18.05 21.35
C ALA A 12 -3.98 -17.44 20.03
N GLU A 13 -5.27 -17.58 19.72
CA GLU A 13 -5.89 -16.93 18.58
C GLU A 13 -5.72 -15.41 18.72
N PRO A 14 -5.14 -14.70 17.73
CA PRO A 14 -5.10 -13.26 17.78
C PRO A 14 -6.52 -12.72 17.66
N THR A 15 -6.99 -12.05 18.70
CA THR A 15 -8.33 -11.43 18.86
C THR A 15 -8.47 -10.14 18.06
N GLY A 16 -8.14 -10.15 16.76
CA GLY A 16 -8.28 -8.99 15.90
C GLY A 16 -9.08 -9.32 14.64
N GLY A 17 -10.06 -8.45 14.29
CA GLY A 17 -10.74 -8.52 13.00
C GLY A 17 -9.77 -8.32 11.83
N ALA A 18 -10.23 -8.61 10.60
CA ALA A 18 -9.42 -8.41 9.38
C ALA A 18 -8.93 -6.97 9.26
N ILE A 19 -7.69 -6.80 8.79
CA ILE A 19 -7.12 -5.50 8.47
C ILE A 19 -7.74 -5.00 7.18
N ASP A 20 -8.51 -3.90 7.27
CA ASP A 20 -9.11 -3.26 6.10
C ASP A 20 -8.06 -2.42 5.36
N ILE A 21 -7.94 -2.66 4.06
CA ILE A 21 -7.00 -1.99 3.15
C ILE A 21 -7.80 -1.29 2.06
N ALA A 22 -7.57 0.01 1.87
CA ALA A 22 -8.03 0.75 0.70
C ALA A 22 -6.90 0.83 -0.33
N VAL A 23 -7.14 0.36 -1.53
CA VAL A 23 -6.15 0.37 -2.61
C VAL A 23 -6.55 1.41 -3.64
N LEU A 24 -5.88 2.56 -3.63
CA LEU A 24 -6.07 3.61 -4.61
C LEU A 24 -5.36 3.23 -5.91
N LEU A 25 -6.13 3.11 -6.97
CA LEU A 25 -5.64 2.89 -8.33
C LEU A 25 -5.88 4.14 -9.17
N LEU A 26 -4.82 4.67 -9.76
CA LEU A 26 -4.91 5.74 -10.75
C LEU A 26 -4.50 5.23 -12.12
N PRO A 27 -4.99 5.85 -13.22
CA PRO A 27 -4.69 5.41 -14.58
C PRO A 27 -3.20 5.16 -14.81
N ARG A 28 -2.89 4.14 -15.61
CA ARG A 28 -1.52 3.71 -15.95
C ARG A 28 -0.71 3.17 -14.77
N PHE A 29 -1.37 2.71 -13.70
CA PHE A 29 -0.68 2.00 -12.61
C PHE A 29 0.04 0.74 -13.11
N SER A 30 1.09 0.31 -12.42
CA SER A 30 1.79 -0.94 -12.70
C SER A 30 1.03 -2.13 -12.13
N LEU A 31 0.56 -3.03 -13.01
CA LEU A 31 -0.13 -4.25 -12.57
C LEU A 31 0.81 -5.16 -11.76
N MET A 32 2.10 -5.22 -12.13
CA MET A 32 3.09 -6.01 -11.40
C MET A 32 3.29 -5.44 -9.98
N ALA A 33 3.42 -4.13 -9.84
CA ALA A 33 3.58 -3.49 -8.53
C ALA A 33 2.34 -3.69 -7.64
N LEU A 34 1.14 -3.61 -8.22
CA LEU A 34 -0.10 -3.92 -7.50
C LEU A 34 -0.14 -5.38 -7.05
N ALA A 35 0.13 -6.32 -7.95
CA ALA A 35 0.11 -7.74 -7.63
C ALA A 35 1.16 -8.09 -6.57
N SER A 36 2.36 -7.52 -6.66
CA SER A 36 3.46 -7.79 -5.73
C SER A 36 3.10 -7.41 -4.29
N VAL A 37 2.34 -6.35 -4.08
CA VAL A 37 1.95 -5.91 -2.73
C VAL A 37 0.70 -6.63 -2.22
N LEU A 38 -0.22 -7.09 -3.09
CA LEU A 38 -1.48 -7.72 -2.67
C LEU A 38 -1.41 -9.24 -2.54
N GLU A 39 -0.66 -9.92 -3.40
CA GLU A 39 -0.58 -11.37 -3.40
C GLU A 39 -0.06 -11.97 -2.08
N PRO A 40 0.93 -11.39 -1.38
CA PRO A 40 1.32 -11.88 -0.06
C PRO A 40 0.17 -11.86 0.95
N PHE A 41 -0.68 -10.82 0.96
CA PHE A 41 -1.86 -10.76 1.84
C PHE A 41 -2.90 -11.83 1.49
N ARG A 42 -3.14 -12.05 0.18
CA ARG A 42 -4.02 -13.13 -0.27
C ARG A 42 -3.50 -14.50 0.17
N VAL A 43 -2.19 -14.72 0.05
CA VAL A 43 -1.56 -15.99 0.48
C VAL A 43 -1.65 -16.14 2.01
N ALA A 44 -1.42 -15.07 2.77
CA ALA A 44 -1.55 -15.08 4.23
C ALA A 44 -2.99 -15.48 4.66
N ASN A 45 -4.02 -14.90 4.05
CA ASN A 45 -5.43 -15.30 4.29
C ASN A 45 -5.64 -16.80 4.03
N ARG A 46 -5.12 -17.30 2.90
CA ARG A 46 -5.25 -18.71 2.53
C ARG A 46 -4.57 -19.64 3.55
N LEU A 47 -3.34 -19.31 3.96
CA LEU A 47 -2.55 -20.12 4.90
C LEU A 47 -3.16 -20.09 6.30
N ALA A 48 -3.69 -18.95 6.72
CA ALA A 48 -4.37 -18.80 8.01
C ALA A 48 -5.75 -19.46 8.06
N GLY A 49 -6.32 -19.85 6.92
CA GLY A 49 -7.68 -20.39 6.83
C GLY A 49 -8.77 -19.38 7.22
N ARG A 50 -8.43 -18.10 7.31
CA ARG A 50 -9.36 -17.01 7.68
C ARG A 50 -8.93 -15.69 7.04
N GLU A 51 -9.82 -14.71 7.03
CA GLU A 51 -9.57 -13.37 6.49
C GLU A 51 -8.76 -12.53 7.50
N LEU A 52 -7.44 -12.45 7.29
CA LEU A 52 -6.53 -11.55 8.02
C LEU A 52 -6.53 -10.15 7.42
N TYR A 53 -6.67 -10.08 6.09
CA TYR A 53 -6.63 -8.86 5.29
C TYR A 53 -7.80 -8.83 4.33
N ARG A 54 -8.46 -7.68 4.24
CA ARG A 54 -9.54 -7.42 3.29
C ARG A 54 -9.24 -6.12 2.56
N TRP A 55 -9.35 -6.12 1.23
CA TRP A 55 -9.07 -4.91 0.46
C TRP A 55 -10.21 -4.53 -0.45
N ARG A 56 -10.28 -3.23 -0.72
CA ARG A 56 -11.23 -2.62 -1.65
C ARG A 56 -10.48 -1.71 -2.61
N PHE A 57 -10.79 -1.79 -3.90
CA PHE A 57 -10.23 -0.91 -4.91
C PHE A 57 -10.99 0.39 -4.97
N VAL A 58 -10.24 1.49 -4.96
CA VAL A 58 -10.73 2.87 -4.97
C VAL A 58 -10.10 3.58 -6.17
N GLY A 59 -10.91 4.28 -6.95
CA GLY A 59 -10.45 5.15 -8.03
C GLY A 59 -10.57 6.64 -7.65
N ALA A 60 -10.05 7.53 -8.49
CA ALA A 60 -10.43 8.94 -8.41
C ALA A 60 -11.94 9.10 -8.56
N GLU A 61 -12.50 8.35 -9.51
CA GLU A 61 -13.94 8.07 -9.69
C GLU A 61 -14.14 6.54 -9.66
N ALA A 62 -15.34 6.07 -9.28
CA ALA A 62 -15.67 4.66 -9.40
C ALA A 62 -15.77 4.24 -10.86
N GLY A 63 -15.29 3.05 -11.20
CA GLY A 63 -15.33 2.57 -12.58
C GLY A 63 -14.08 1.77 -12.99
N ARG A 64 -13.80 1.76 -14.29
CA ARG A 64 -12.67 1.01 -14.86
C ARG A 64 -11.41 1.88 -14.87
N VAL A 65 -10.37 1.42 -14.19
CA VAL A 65 -9.04 2.04 -14.20
C VAL A 65 -8.10 1.14 -14.99
N GLN A 66 -7.48 1.68 -16.03
CA GLN A 66 -6.60 0.93 -16.92
C GLN A 66 -5.16 0.94 -16.39
N ALA A 67 -4.57 -0.25 -16.24
CA ALA A 67 -3.14 -0.41 -15.94
C ALA A 67 -2.28 0.02 -17.14
N SER A 68 -0.99 0.25 -16.93
CA SER A 68 -0.03 0.55 -18.01
C SER A 68 0.10 -0.58 -19.04
N SER A 69 -0.21 -1.82 -18.64
CA SER A 69 -0.28 -2.99 -19.53
C SER A 69 -1.55 -3.06 -20.39
N GLY A 70 -2.49 -2.15 -20.22
CA GLY A 70 -3.78 -2.15 -20.92
C GLY A 70 -4.88 -2.95 -20.22
N LEU A 71 -4.58 -3.74 -19.18
CA LEU A 71 -5.59 -4.50 -18.44
C LEU A 71 -6.37 -3.57 -17.49
N PRO A 72 -7.71 -3.60 -17.51
CA PRO A 72 -8.52 -2.79 -16.62
C PRO A 72 -8.79 -3.52 -15.30
N ILE A 73 -8.82 -2.75 -14.21
CA ILE A 73 -9.40 -3.17 -12.92
C ILE A 73 -10.62 -2.28 -12.65
N THR A 74 -11.70 -2.90 -12.20
CA THR A 74 -12.89 -2.15 -11.76
C THR A 74 -12.73 -1.72 -10.31
N THR A 75 -12.83 -0.42 -10.05
CA THR A 75 -12.92 0.15 -8.71
C THR A 75 -14.40 0.31 -8.37
N GLY A 76 -14.83 -0.35 -7.28
CA GLY A 76 -16.22 -0.24 -6.80
C GLY A 76 -16.48 1.05 -6.04
N LEU A 77 -15.43 1.78 -5.68
CA LEU A 77 -15.46 2.99 -4.85
C LEU A 77 -14.64 4.11 -5.49
N SER A 78 -14.97 5.34 -5.13
CA SER A 78 -14.22 6.55 -5.46
C SER A 78 -13.63 7.19 -4.20
N VAL A 79 -12.71 8.14 -4.36
CA VAL A 79 -12.17 8.93 -3.25
C VAL A 79 -13.23 9.84 -2.57
N ARG A 80 -14.44 9.95 -3.16
CA ARG A 80 -15.56 10.71 -2.59
C ARG A 80 -16.43 9.89 -1.67
N ASP A 81 -16.32 8.55 -1.75
CA ASP A 81 -17.10 7.67 -0.90
C ASP A 81 -16.58 7.68 0.55
N PRO A 82 -17.45 7.44 1.55
CA PRO A 82 -17.05 7.33 2.94
C PRO A 82 -16.28 6.01 3.16
N ILE A 83 -14.96 6.10 3.16
CA ILE A 83 -14.05 4.96 3.33
C ILE A 83 -13.29 5.12 4.64
N THR A 84 -13.30 4.06 5.44
CA THR A 84 -12.36 3.85 6.54
C THR A 84 -11.46 2.68 6.19
N ALA A 85 -10.18 2.78 6.49
CA ALA A 85 -9.20 1.73 6.29
C ALA A 85 -8.07 1.87 7.31
N ARG A 86 -7.56 0.76 7.80
CA ARG A 86 -6.35 0.77 8.63
C ARG A 86 -5.11 1.05 7.77
N ARG A 87 -5.13 0.62 6.52
CA ARG A 87 -4.03 0.80 5.56
C ARG A 87 -4.54 1.32 4.23
N VAL A 88 -3.83 2.26 3.66
CA VAL A 88 -4.06 2.80 2.32
C VAL A 88 -2.86 2.46 1.46
N ILE A 89 -3.07 1.78 0.34
CA ILE A 89 -2.04 1.51 -0.66
C ILE A 89 -2.29 2.42 -1.85
N VAL A 90 -1.36 3.31 -2.14
CA VAL A 90 -1.40 4.22 -3.30
C VAL A 90 -0.56 3.59 -4.40
N CYS A 91 -1.23 3.02 -5.39
CA CYS A 91 -0.56 2.36 -6.52
C CYS A 91 -0.70 3.21 -7.78
N THR A 92 0.40 3.87 -8.14
CA THR A 92 0.54 4.66 -9.37
C THR A 92 1.84 4.28 -10.07
N SER A 93 1.99 4.64 -11.34
CA SER A 93 3.23 4.43 -12.08
C SER A 93 3.49 5.60 -13.02
N PHE A 94 3.02 5.55 -14.27
CA PHE A 94 3.26 6.60 -15.24
C PHE A 94 2.37 7.83 -14.97
N GLU A 95 2.96 9.03 -15.08
CA GLU A 95 2.26 10.31 -14.95
C GLU A 95 1.43 10.43 -13.65
N PRO A 96 2.03 10.17 -12.48
CA PRO A 96 1.28 10.05 -11.23
C PRO A 96 0.43 11.28 -10.91
N MET A 97 0.88 12.46 -11.33
CA MET A 97 0.20 13.72 -11.05
C MET A 97 -0.96 14.04 -12.00
N ALA A 98 -1.04 13.38 -13.17
CA ALA A 98 -2.11 13.65 -14.14
C ALA A 98 -3.52 13.34 -13.59
N ALA A 99 -3.62 12.33 -12.72
CA ALA A 99 -4.88 11.93 -12.08
C ALA A 99 -4.96 12.34 -10.59
N ALA A 100 -3.96 13.03 -10.06
CA ALA A 100 -3.86 13.45 -8.67
C ALA A 100 -4.66 14.75 -8.39
N GLY A 101 -5.92 14.77 -8.75
CA GLY A 101 -6.80 15.93 -8.50
C GLY A 101 -6.96 16.24 -7.00
N ARG A 102 -7.48 17.45 -6.70
CA ARG A 102 -7.69 17.92 -5.30
C ARG A 102 -8.45 16.91 -4.43
N ALA A 103 -9.41 16.17 -5.01
CA ALA A 103 -10.19 15.18 -4.27
C ALA A 103 -9.32 14.00 -3.79
N VAL A 104 -8.39 13.51 -4.62
CA VAL A 104 -7.44 12.44 -4.26
C VAL A 104 -6.54 12.89 -3.11
N LEU A 105 -5.94 14.09 -3.22
CA LEU A 105 -5.06 14.62 -2.17
C LEU A 105 -5.80 14.88 -0.86
N ALA A 106 -7.02 15.41 -0.92
CA ALA A 106 -7.87 15.61 0.27
C ALA A 106 -8.25 14.28 0.92
N TRP A 107 -8.53 13.24 0.12
CA TRP A 107 -8.83 11.90 0.60
C TRP A 107 -7.63 11.28 1.35
N LEU A 108 -6.41 11.40 0.81
CA LEU A 108 -5.19 10.93 1.47
C LEU A 108 -4.96 11.63 2.81
N ARG A 109 -5.09 12.97 2.85
CA ARG A 109 -4.97 13.75 4.11
C ARG A 109 -6.01 13.32 5.13
N ARG A 110 -7.25 13.09 4.72
CA ARG A 110 -8.33 12.64 5.61
C ARG A 110 -8.02 11.28 6.23
N LEU A 111 -7.52 10.32 5.45
CA LEU A 111 -7.19 9.00 5.95
C LEU A 111 -5.95 9.01 6.84
N ASP A 112 -4.94 9.82 6.54
CA ASP A 112 -3.80 10.05 7.43
C ASP A 112 -4.25 10.64 8.77
N ALA A 113 -5.09 11.68 8.75
CA ALA A 113 -5.65 12.30 9.96
C ALA A 113 -6.50 11.31 10.78
N ALA A 114 -7.14 10.34 10.13
CA ALA A 114 -7.87 9.25 10.78
C ALA A 114 -6.95 8.13 11.33
N GLY A 115 -5.64 8.25 11.16
CA GLY A 115 -4.66 7.31 11.70
C GLY A 115 -4.29 6.14 10.78
N ALA A 116 -4.72 6.13 9.52
CA ALA A 116 -4.38 5.08 8.58
C ALA A 116 -2.86 5.02 8.30
N GLU A 117 -2.35 3.82 8.04
CA GLU A 117 -1.03 3.62 7.45
C GLU A 117 -1.09 3.97 5.96
N LEU A 118 -0.13 4.74 5.47
CA LEU A 118 -0.05 5.13 4.07
C LEU A 118 1.12 4.43 3.37
N TRP A 119 0.83 3.60 2.40
CA TRP A 119 1.81 2.89 1.60
C TRP A 119 1.82 3.45 0.18
N ALA A 120 2.96 3.98 -0.25
CA ALA A 120 3.16 4.46 -1.62
C ALA A 120 3.96 3.43 -2.41
N VAL A 121 3.40 2.94 -3.50
CA VAL A 121 4.01 1.92 -4.36
C VAL A 121 4.34 2.51 -5.71
N ASP A 122 5.55 2.22 -6.21
CA ASP A 122 6.10 2.71 -7.47
C ASP A 122 6.27 4.23 -7.42
N THR A 123 5.50 5.02 -8.14
CA THR A 123 5.54 6.49 -8.10
C THR A 123 4.54 7.11 -7.10
N GLY A 124 3.87 6.31 -6.29
CA GLY A 124 2.87 6.78 -5.32
C GLY A 124 3.39 7.81 -4.31
N ALA A 125 4.71 7.85 -4.09
CA ALA A 125 5.34 8.85 -3.23
C ALA A 125 5.09 10.30 -3.70
N PHE A 126 4.94 10.55 -5.01
CA PHE A 126 4.58 11.88 -5.51
C PHE A 126 3.25 12.38 -4.94
N LEU A 127 2.24 11.49 -4.87
CA LEU A 127 0.94 11.87 -4.33
C LEU A 127 1.00 12.17 -2.84
N LEU A 128 1.78 11.39 -2.08
CA LEU A 128 1.97 11.63 -0.66
C LEU A 128 2.76 12.92 -0.40
N ALA A 129 3.78 13.23 -1.23
CA ALA A 129 4.53 14.48 -1.15
C ALA A 129 3.63 15.68 -1.44
N GLU A 130 2.86 15.64 -2.53
CA GLU A 130 1.90 16.70 -2.90
C GLU A 130 0.78 16.87 -1.87
N ALA A 131 0.42 15.81 -1.17
CA ALA A 131 -0.48 15.88 -0.04
C ALA A 131 0.17 16.47 1.23
N GLY A 132 1.49 16.71 1.24
CA GLY A 132 2.22 17.24 2.40
C GLY A 132 2.49 16.19 3.49
N LEU A 133 2.46 14.89 3.14
CA LEU A 133 2.49 13.79 4.10
C LEU A 133 3.90 13.16 4.27
N LEU A 134 4.92 13.70 3.59
CA LEU A 134 6.28 13.16 3.60
C LEU A 134 7.33 14.06 4.28
N ALA A 135 6.94 15.17 4.86
CA ALA A 135 7.88 16.09 5.51
C ALA A 135 8.74 15.39 6.56
N GLY A 136 10.08 15.57 6.48
CA GLY A 136 11.05 15.01 7.42
C GLY A 136 11.21 13.49 7.34
N ARG A 137 10.74 12.84 6.25
CA ARG A 137 10.85 11.40 6.05
C ARG A 137 11.90 11.06 4.99
N THR A 138 12.43 9.85 5.07
CA THR A 138 13.17 9.22 3.97
C THR A 138 12.22 8.29 3.22
N VAL A 139 12.21 8.38 1.89
CA VAL A 139 11.33 7.61 1.02
C VAL A 139 12.12 6.92 -0.09
N THR A 140 11.54 5.88 -0.66
CA THR A 140 11.98 5.29 -1.93
C THR A 140 10.82 5.27 -2.91
N LEU A 141 11.11 5.23 -4.19
CA LEU A 141 10.14 5.12 -5.27
C LEU A 141 10.83 4.52 -6.49
N HIS A 142 10.10 4.38 -7.60
CA HIS A 142 10.67 3.80 -8.82
C HIS A 142 11.97 4.53 -9.22
N TRP A 143 13.01 3.75 -9.48
CA TRP A 143 14.39 4.25 -9.67
C TRP A 143 14.52 5.32 -10.78
N GLU A 144 13.75 5.20 -11.87
CA GLU A 144 13.72 6.20 -12.94
C GLU A 144 13.18 7.56 -12.47
N SER A 145 12.37 7.58 -11.44
CA SER A 145 11.68 8.78 -10.94
C SER A 145 12.40 9.43 -9.75
N LEU A 146 13.42 8.77 -9.17
CA LEU A 146 14.13 9.29 -7.98
C LEU A 146 14.72 10.68 -8.18
N ALA A 147 15.37 10.93 -9.31
CA ALA A 147 15.98 12.23 -9.59
C ALA A 147 14.94 13.34 -9.71
N ALA A 148 13.88 13.10 -10.49
CA ALA A 148 12.79 14.06 -10.66
C ALA A 148 12.03 14.31 -9.34
N PHE A 149 11.84 13.27 -8.53
CA PHE A 149 11.23 13.43 -7.22
C PHE A 149 12.06 14.29 -6.29
N ALA A 150 13.37 14.05 -6.20
CA ALA A 150 14.29 14.83 -5.35
C ALA A 150 14.36 16.29 -5.77
N GLU A 151 14.27 16.57 -7.06
CA GLU A 151 14.26 17.95 -7.60
C GLU A 151 12.96 18.69 -7.25
N LEU A 152 11.80 18.00 -7.30
CA LEU A 152 10.49 18.60 -7.05
C LEU A 152 10.16 18.71 -5.55
N HIS A 153 10.77 17.88 -4.72
CA HIS A 153 10.46 17.75 -3.29
C HIS A 153 11.75 17.74 -2.45
N ASP A 154 12.53 18.82 -2.53
CA ASP A 154 13.84 18.98 -1.88
C ASP A 154 13.82 18.80 -0.34
N GLY A 155 12.67 18.99 0.30
CA GLY A 155 12.47 18.74 1.72
C GLY A 155 12.23 17.26 2.11
N VAL A 156 12.27 16.32 1.15
CA VAL A 156 12.05 14.88 1.37
C VAL A 156 13.30 14.09 0.97
N ALA A 157 13.92 13.41 1.94
CA ALA A 157 15.09 12.59 1.66
C ALA A 157 14.71 11.35 0.83
N THR A 158 15.53 10.97 -0.15
CA THR A 158 15.34 9.78 -0.98
C THR A 158 16.39 8.72 -0.71
N SER A 159 16.01 7.44 -0.82
CA SER A 159 16.91 6.29 -0.78
C SER A 159 16.77 5.42 -2.04
N ARG A 160 17.69 4.47 -2.21
CA ARG A 160 17.64 3.43 -3.25
C ARG A 160 17.25 2.07 -2.70
N SER A 161 16.70 2.03 -1.50
CA SER A 161 16.20 0.78 -0.89
C SER A 161 15.00 0.24 -1.67
N LEU A 162 14.72 -1.05 -1.54
CA LEU A 162 13.52 -1.66 -2.12
C LEU A 162 12.26 -1.06 -1.49
N PHE A 163 12.28 -0.80 -0.19
CA PHE A 163 11.24 -0.08 0.52
C PHE A 163 11.81 0.69 1.71
N GLU A 164 11.10 1.71 2.16
CA GLU A 164 11.37 2.50 3.36
C GLU A 164 10.14 2.53 4.25
N ARG A 165 10.35 2.54 5.58
CA ARG A 165 9.27 2.71 6.55
C ARG A 165 9.62 3.82 7.53
N SER A 166 8.73 4.78 7.68
CA SER A 166 8.88 5.92 8.59
C SER A 166 7.56 6.18 9.32
N GLY A 167 7.44 5.62 10.52
CA GLY A 167 6.18 5.65 11.28
C GLY A 167 5.06 4.91 10.55
N ARG A 168 3.96 5.62 10.28
CA ARG A 168 2.79 5.07 9.56
C ARG A 168 2.92 5.15 8.03
N VAL A 169 4.01 5.71 7.51
CA VAL A 169 4.24 5.79 6.07
C VAL A 169 5.24 4.71 5.66
N ALA A 170 4.92 3.98 4.60
CA ALA A 170 5.84 3.10 3.89
C ALA A 170 5.88 3.48 2.41
N THR A 171 7.04 3.40 1.81
CA THR A 171 7.23 3.62 0.37
C THR A 171 8.00 2.46 -0.23
N CYS A 172 7.73 2.14 -1.49
CA CYS A 172 8.27 0.96 -2.16
C CYS A 172 8.63 1.30 -3.61
N ALA A 173 9.76 0.80 -4.07
CA ALA A 173 10.30 1.05 -5.41
C ALA A 173 9.43 0.51 -6.56
N GLY A 174 8.35 -0.21 -6.28
CA GLY A 174 7.52 -0.83 -7.31
C GLY A 174 8.10 -2.16 -7.81
N GLY A 175 7.63 -2.61 -8.97
CA GLY A 175 8.02 -3.92 -9.49
C GLY A 175 7.69 -5.04 -8.50
N THR A 176 8.68 -5.85 -8.13
CA THR A 176 8.53 -6.95 -7.15
C THR A 176 8.83 -6.54 -5.70
N ALA A 177 9.33 -5.33 -5.46
CA ALA A 177 9.70 -4.86 -4.12
C ALA A 177 8.48 -4.78 -3.15
N GLY A 178 7.26 -4.74 -3.68
CA GLY A 178 6.02 -4.82 -2.90
C GLY A 178 5.88 -6.12 -2.10
N ILE A 179 6.51 -7.22 -2.57
CA ILE A 179 6.51 -8.52 -1.88
C ILE A 179 7.21 -8.37 -0.53
N ASP A 180 8.43 -7.83 -0.52
CA ASP A 180 9.24 -7.69 0.70
C ASP A 180 8.57 -6.75 1.71
N LEU A 181 7.99 -5.64 1.24
CA LEU A 181 7.21 -4.73 2.09
C LEU A 181 6.01 -5.44 2.73
N ALA A 182 5.23 -6.18 1.94
CA ALA A 182 4.05 -6.88 2.43
C ALA A 182 4.42 -8.02 3.39
N LEU A 183 5.45 -8.83 3.07
CA LEU A 183 5.94 -9.89 3.96
C LEU A 183 6.45 -9.34 5.28
N THR A 184 7.17 -8.21 5.26
CA THR A 184 7.63 -7.53 6.49
C THR A 184 6.44 -7.11 7.37
N ALA A 185 5.35 -6.62 6.76
CA ALA A 185 4.15 -6.25 7.51
C ALA A 185 3.43 -7.49 8.08
N ILE A 186 3.28 -8.55 7.30
CA ILE A 186 2.66 -9.80 7.74
C ILE A 186 3.43 -10.38 8.92
N ALA A 187 4.76 -10.43 8.85
CA ALA A 187 5.60 -10.91 9.93
C ALA A 187 5.45 -10.06 11.21
N ALA A 188 5.35 -8.75 11.07
CA ALA A 188 5.16 -7.84 12.22
C ALA A 188 3.77 -7.96 12.87
N GLU A 189 2.76 -8.37 12.12
CA GLU A 189 1.36 -8.44 12.55
C GLU A 189 0.94 -9.82 13.04
N HIS A 190 1.58 -10.86 12.55
CA HIS A 190 1.15 -12.26 12.81
C HIS A 190 2.29 -13.21 13.20
N GLY A 191 3.55 -12.78 13.15
CA GLY A 191 4.72 -13.62 13.49
C GLY A 191 5.32 -14.33 12.30
#